data_4c935e7fb77ee96419d44e508c319ae4
#
_entry.id   4c935e7fb77ee96419d44e508c319ae4
#
_cell.length_a   1.000
_cell.length_b   1.000
_cell.length_c   1.000
_cell.angle_alpha   90.00
_cell.angle_beta   90.00
_cell.angle_gamma   90.00
#
_symmetry.space_group_name_H-M   'P 1'
#
loop_
_entity.id
_entity.type
_entity.pdbx_description
1 polymer ?
#
loop_
_entity_poly.entity_id
_entity_poly.type
_entity_poly.pdbx_seq_one_letter_code
_entity_poly.pdbx_strand_id
1 'polypeptide(L)'
;TSLGLFSKTLLIMSRLLIYSLCTLFSISLSAQRKVHVVDATTRQPIENVVVTDAQSGKVLGITPKNGLFLSTSQAKKLSFSHLSYQPLAAPVADTVRLVPRDYQIAASEVTAKAADYYRLRAVVRSYQYVDSIPVNFVDAVLDFYVNGKGNKLEYRVLKLDAYKDKARIRENNLNRSKVEVDDNSLLDWVSNHHVATNSPSFILQQSGEEKLILKKKTREPLGSLTFDPSQRAYVAKVNLLTPKDTATRHLFGRSIKFNLHTLEERFPASVDTARLRVYDMQSYRWLLQRDTWTKKYPTRVPLTEIHEIVVFERQRLSKADYKKLDFDTDWYDIPHSLRGRATTENIDLSKYTLPLPLDIQVLLGNQLQLLPYKD
;
A
#
# COMPACT_ATOMS: atom_id res chain seq x y z
N THR A 1 12.16 -62.64 -43.61
CA THR A 1 10.86 -61.93 -43.39
C THR A 1 10.70 -61.36 -41.97
N SER A 2 11.54 -61.66 -40.96
CA SER A 2 11.41 -61.14 -39.58
C SER A 2 12.00 -59.75 -39.38
N LEU A 3 13.01 -59.33 -40.14
CA LEU A 3 13.65 -58.02 -39.99
C LEU A 3 12.72 -56.82 -40.37
N GLY A 4 11.82 -57.01 -41.32
CA GLY A 4 10.89 -55.97 -41.77
C GLY A 4 9.78 -55.65 -40.79
N LEU A 5 9.39 -56.61 -39.95
CA LEU A 5 8.38 -56.38 -38.89
C LEU A 5 8.96 -55.60 -37.71
N PHE A 6 10.22 -55.88 -37.31
CA PHE A 6 10.90 -55.16 -36.23
C PHE A 6 11.11 -53.64 -36.55
N SER A 7 11.46 -53.34 -37.81
CA SER A 7 11.65 -51.94 -38.22
C SER A 7 10.35 -51.15 -38.22
N LYS A 8 9.23 -51.76 -38.63
CA LYS A 8 7.92 -51.07 -38.59
C LYS A 8 7.40 -50.82 -37.19
N THR A 9 7.60 -51.76 -36.25
CA THR A 9 7.18 -51.61 -34.86
C THR A 9 7.99 -50.53 -34.17
N LEU A 10 9.29 -50.45 -34.40
CA LEU A 10 10.15 -49.41 -33.86
C LEU A 10 9.76 -48.02 -34.37
N LEU A 11 9.37 -47.90 -35.65
CA LEU A 11 8.93 -46.64 -36.25
C LEU A 11 7.57 -46.15 -35.66
N ILE A 12 6.67 -47.09 -35.37
CA ILE A 12 5.37 -46.79 -34.77
C ILE A 12 5.55 -46.35 -33.30
N MET A 13 6.40 -47.04 -32.55
CA MET A 13 6.71 -46.67 -31.14
C MET A 13 7.37 -45.29 -31.06
N SER A 14 8.32 -44.97 -31.94
CA SER A 14 8.95 -43.65 -31.97
C SER A 14 7.96 -42.53 -32.30
N ARG A 15 7.02 -42.76 -33.22
CA ARG A 15 5.96 -41.77 -33.54
C ARG A 15 4.99 -41.59 -32.37
N LEU A 16 4.58 -42.65 -31.70
CA LEU A 16 3.73 -42.59 -30.50
C LEU A 16 4.44 -41.85 -29.34
N LEU A 17 5.74 -42.08 -29.17
CA LEU A 17 6.53 -41.34 -28.17
C LEU A 17 6.62 -39.85 -28.48
N ILE A 18 6.81 -39.47 -29.75
CA ILE A 18 6.84 -38.06 -30.18
C ILE A 18 5.47 -37.40 -29.98
N TYR A 19 4.37 -38.08 -30.35
CA TYR A 19 3.01 -37.54 -30.13
C TYR A 19 2.70 -37.40 -28.62
N SER A 20 3.09 -38.34 -27.79
CA SER A 20 2.96 -38.28 -26.34
C SER A 20 3.79 -37.12 -25.74
N LEU A 21 5.01 -36.91 -26.24
CA LEU A 21 5.88 -35.83 -25.82
C LEU A 21 5.32 -34.47 -26.27
N CYS A 22 4.78 -34.36 -27.48
CA CYS A 22 4.14 -33.12 -27.96
C CYS A 22 2.86 -32.80 -27.19
N THR A 23 2.05 -33.79 -26.81
CA THR A 23 0.84 -33.55 -25.99
C THR A 23 1.20 -33.15 -24.56
N LEU A 24 2.25 -33.69 -23.97
CA LEU A 24 2.76 -33.29 -22.65
C LEU A 24 3.30 -31.86 -22.68
N PHE A 25 3.96 -31.41 -23.75
CA PHE A 25 4.41 -30.01 -23.91
C PHE A 25 3.24 -29.04 -24.13
N SER A 26 2.15 -29.47 -24.74
CA SER A 26 0.99 -28.61 -24.98
C SER A 26 0.19 -28.26 -23.70
N ILE A 27 0.30 -29.04 -22.66
CA ILE A 27 -0.43 -28.82 -21.38
C ILE A 27 0.25 -27.75 -20.52
N SER A 28 1.50 -27.40 -20.78
CA SER A 28 2.29 -26.46 -19.95
C SER A 28 2.20 -25.00 -20.41
N LEU A 29 1.48 -24.67 -21.49
CA LEU A 29 1.20 -23.27 -21.81
C LEU A 29 0.10 -22.74 -20.87
N SER A 30 0.48 -22.41 -19.65
CA SER A 30 -0.35 -21.55 -18.81
C SER A 30 -0.57 -20.24 -19.54
N ALA A 31 -1.73 -20.08 -20.18
CA ALA A 31 -2.06 -18.88 -20.89
C ALA A 31 -1.99 -17.69 -19.92
N GLN A 32 -0.98 -16.86 -20.08
CA GLN A 32 -0.81 -15.65 -19.31
C GLN A 32 -2.03 -14.76 -19.59
N ARG A 33 -2.83 -14.51 -18.54
CA ARG A 33 -4.02 -13.67 -18.64
C ARG A 33 -3.63 -12.21 -18.47
N LYS A 34 -4.07 -11.38 -19.40
CA LYS A 34 -3.88 -9.93 -19.36
C LYS A 34 -5.13 -9.28 -18.78
N VAL A 35 -4.97 -8.45 -17.77
CA VAL A 35 -6.06 -7.67 -17.18
C VAL A 35 -5.67 -6.21 -17.18
N HIS A 36 -6.42 -5.38 -17.88
CA HIS A 36 -6.21 -3.93 -17.91
C HIS A 36 -7.10 -3.27 -16.86
N VAL A 37 -6.50 -2.68 -15.84
CA VAL A 37 -7.21 -2.01 -14.75
C VAL A 37 -7.27 -0.52 -15.06
N VAL A 38 -8.50 0.01 -15.17
CA VAL A 38 -8.76 1.38 -15.58
C VAL A 38 -9.78 2.07 -14.66
N ASP A 39 -9.69 3.38 -14.58
CA ASP A 39 -10.70 4.23 -13.94
C ASP A 39 -12.04 4.13 -14.67
N ALA A 40 -13.13 3.93 -13.92
CA ALA A 40 -14.48 3.75 -14.50
C ALA A 40 -14.97 5.00 -15.24
N THR A 41 -14.54 6.19 -14.83
CA THR A 41 -14.97 7.49 -15.36
C THR A 41 -14.09 7.94 -16.51
N THR A 42 -12.77 8.04 -16.29
CA THR A 42 -11.81 8.60 -17.27
C THR A 42 -11.27 7.60 -18.25
N ARG A 43 -11.40 6.30 -17.98
CA ARG A 43 -10.79 5.18 -18.74
C ARG A 43 -9.24 5.18 -18.70
N GLN A 44 -8.64 6.03 -17.90
CA GLN A 44 -7.19 6.05 -17.74
C GLN A 44 -6.70 4.83 -16.95
N PRO A 45 -5.52 4.30 -17.24
CA PRO A 45 -4.94 3.19 -16.53
C PRO A 45 -4.67 3.56 -15.05
N ILE A 46 -4.87 2.60 -14.17
CA ILE A 46 -4.61 2.77 -12.74
C ILE A 46 -3.36 1.97 -12.36
N GLU A 47 -2.35 2.68 -11.92
CA GLU A 47 -1.14 2.09 -11.34
C GLU A 47 -1.30 1.77 -9.85
N ASN A 48 -0.43 0.90 -9.32
CA ASN A 48 -0.35 0.56 -7.89
C ASN A 48 -1.61 -0.10 -7.32
N VAL A 49 -2.50 -0.67 -8.15
CA VAL A 49 -3.61 -1.49 -7.67
C VAL A 49 -3.07 -2.84 -7.21
N VAL A 50 -3.35 -3.22 -5.97
CA VAL A 50 -3.04 -4.54 -5.46
C VAL A 50 -4.04 -5.53 -6.04
N VAL A 51 -3.55 -6.56 -6.73
CA VAL A 51 -4.37 -7.62 -7.31
C VAL A 51 -4.16 -8.89 -6.51
N THR A 52 -5.23 -9.45 -5.97
CA THR A 52 -5.20 -10.65 -5.14
C THR A 52 -6.12 -11.73 -5.70
N ASP A 53 -5.84 -12.95 -5.38
CA ASP A 53 -6.80 -14.05 -5.55
C ASP A 53 -7.92 -13.87 -4.52
N ALA A 54 -9.15 -13.67 -4.96
CA ALA A 54 -10.28 -13.39 -4.10
C ALA A 54 -10.69 -14.56 -3.18
N GLN A 55 -10.19 -15.77 -3.45
CA GLN A 55 -10.48 -16.95 -2.64
C GLN A 55 -9.43 -17.19 -1.54
N SER A 56 -8.15 -17.05 -1.89
CA SER A 56 -7.03 -17.35 -0.98
C SER A 56 -6.47 -16.12 -0.27
N GLY A 57 -6.81 -14.90 -0.70
CA GLY A 57 -6.21 -13.65 -0.23
C GLY A 57 -4.75 -13.47 -0.67
N LYS A 58 -4.22 -14.36 -1.53
CA LYS A 58 -2.83 -14.27 -1.99
C LYS A 58 -2.66 -13.09 -2.95
N VAL A 59 -1.70 -12.22 -2.70
CA VAL A 59 -1.32 -11.15 -3.63
C VAL A 59 -0.67 -11.78 -4.87
N LEU A 60 -1.24 -11.50 -6.03
CA LEU A 60 -0.75 -11.94 -7.33
C LEU A 60 0.18 -10.91 -7.97
N GLY A 61 0.06 -9.65 -7.59
CA GLY A 61 0.91 -8.57 -8.04
C GLY A 61 0.28 -7.20 -7.86
N ILE A 62 0.95 -6.20 -8.41
CA ILE A 62 0.55 -4.79 -8.37
C ILE A 62 0.59 -4.26 -9.79
N THR A 63 -0.43 -3.46 -10.18
CA THR A 63 -0.48 -2.89 -11.53
C THR A 63 0.64 -1.87 -11.75
N PRO A 64 1.37 -1.95 -12.88
CA PRO A 64 2.34 -0.95 -13.28
C PRO A 64 1.63 0.32 -13.80
N LYS A 65 2.41 1.35 -14.17
CA LYS A 65 1.92 2.66 -14.65
C LYS A 65 0.90 2.57 -15.79
N ASN A 66 1.01 1.58 -16.68
CA ASN A 66 0.06 1.37 -17.77
C ASN A 66 -1.20 0.57 -17.37
N GLY A 67 -1.37 0.24 -16.08
CA GLY A 67 -2.53 -0.51 -15.56
C GLY A 67 -2.62 -1.97 -16.04
N LEU A 68 -1.63 -2.49 -16.76
CA LEU A 68 -1.67 -3.83 -17.37
C LEU A 68 -1.10 -4.87 -16.39
N PHE A 69 -1.98 -5.65 -15.77
CA PHE A 69 -1.61 -6.77 -14.92
C PHE A 69 -1.52 -8.07 -15.71
N LEU A 70 -0.43 -8.80 -15.54
CA LEU A 70 -0.20 -10.10 -16.18
C LEU A 70 -0.29 -11.20 -15.11
N SER A 71 -1.34 -12.02 -15.20
CA SER A 71 -1.57 -13.11 -14.25
C SER A 71 -1.15 -14.45 -14.85
N THR A 72 -0.34 -15.19 -14.12
CA THR A 72 -0.07 -16.60 -14.36
C THR A 72 -0.92 -17.52 -13.46
N SER A 73 -1.72 -16.90 -12.57
CA SER A 73 -2.57 -17.60 -11.61
C SER A 73 -3.78 -18.25 -12.30
N GLN A 74 -4.21 -19.41 -11.78
CA GLN A 74 -5.45 -20.09 -12.17
C GLN A 74 -6.69 -19.55 -11.41
N ALA A 75 -6.53 -18.46 -10.65
CA ALA A 75 -7.63 -17.83 -9.94
C ALA A 75 -8.81 -17.56 -10.88
N LYS A 76 -10.03 -17.94 -10.45
CA LYS A 76 -11.27 -17.69 -11.21
C LYS A 76 -11.81 -16.28 -10.97
N LYS A 77 -11.50 -15.70 -9.80
CA LYS A 77 -11.96 -14.39 -9.36
C LYS A 77 -10.78 -13.63 -8.76
N LEU A 78 -10.62 -12.39 -9.17
CA LEU A 78 -9.60 -11.48 -8.67
C LEU A 78 -10.23 -10.41 -7.79
N SER A 79 -9.50 -9.97 -6.78
CA SER A 79 -9.82 -8.77 -6.00
C SER A 79 -8.83 -7.67 -6.35
N PHE A 80 -9.36 -6.45 -6.44
CA PHE A 80 -8.61 -5.24 -6.78
C PHE A 80 -8.77 -4.24 -5.65
N SER A 81 -7.67 -3.78 -5.09
CA SER A 81 -7.65 -2.84 -3.97
C SER A 81 -6.71 -1.67 -4.25
N HIS A 82 -7.22 -0.46 -4.05
CA HIS A 82 -6.47 0.78 -4.10
C HIS A 82 -7.15 1.82 -3.22
N LEU A 83 -6.40 2.63 -2.47
CA LEU A 83 -6.97 3.61 -1.54
C LEU A 83 -7.99 4.53 -2.20
N SER A 84 -7.68 5.02 -3.38
CA SER A 84 -8.48 5.99 -4.14
C SER A 84 -9.70 5.42 -4.84
N TYR A 85 -9.92 4.10 -4.78
CA TYR A 85 -11.01 3.41 -5.48
C TYR A 85 -11.78 2.48 -4.56
N GLN A 86 -13.02 2.20 -4.91
CA GLN A 86 -13.81 1.19 -4.21
C GLN A 86 -13.20 -0.19 -4.47
N PRO A 87 -13.03 -1.05 -3.43
CA PRO A 87 -12.55 -2.40 -3.64
C PRO A 87 -13.52 -3.18 -4.50
N LEU A 88 -12.99 -3.95 -5.44
CA LEU A 88 -13.78 -4.74 -6.37
C LEU A 88 -13.30 -6.18 -6.40
N ALA A 89 -14.23 -7.15 -6.35
CA ALA A 89 -13.92 -8.53 -6.72
C ALA A 89 -14.74 -8.91 -7.95
N ALA A 90 -14.04 -9.36 -8.99
CA ALA A 90 -14.65 -9.70 -10.27
C ALA A 90 -14.06 -11.01 -10.83
N PRO A 91 -14.81 -11.75 -11.67
CA PRO A 91 -14.23 -12.77 -12.52
C PRO A 91 -13.09 -12.18 -13.37
N VAL A 92 -12.15 -13.03 -13.78
CA VAL A 92 -11.06 -12.59 -14.64
C VAL A 92 -11.62 -12.12 -15.98
N ALA A 93 -11.34 -10.87 -16.33
CA ALA A 93 -11.77 -10.22 -17.56
C ALA A 93 -10.61 -9.40 -18.14
N ASP A 94 -10.65 -9.12 -19.44
CA ASP A 94 -9.59 -8.35 -20.12
C ASP A 94 -9.49 -6.91 -19.63
N THR A 95 -10.60 -6.36 -19.14
CA THR A 95 -10.65 -4.99 -18.60
C THR A 95 -11.49 -4.95 -17.34
N VAL A 96 -10.90 -4.38 -16.29
CA VAL A 96 -11.56 -4.13 -15.00
C VAL A 96 -11.64 -2.62 -14.77
N ARG A 97 -12.84 -2.15 -14.41
CA ARG A 97 -13.13 -0.74 -14.17
C ARG A 97 -13.34 -0.50 -12.69
N LEU A 98 -12.46 0.29 -12.08
CA LEU A 98 -12.60 0.66 -10.68
C LEU A 98 -13.30 2.01 -10.55
N VAL A 99 -14.28 2.06 -9.66
CA VAL A 99 -15.03 3.28 -9.37
C VAL A 99 -14.22 4.14 -8.39
N PRO A 100 -13.96 5.42 -8.70
CA PRO A 100 -13.31 6.33 -7.75
C PRO A 100 -14.07 6.39 -6.42
N ARG A 101 -13.32 6.49 -5.34
CA ARG A 101 -13.89 6.68 -4.00
C ARG A 101 -14.02 8.16 -3.72
N ASP A 102 -15.22 8.58 -3.39
CA ASP A 102 -15.45 9.93 -2.89
C ASP A 102 -15.20 9.95 -1.37
N TYR A 103 -14.23 10.73 -0.95
CA TYR A 103 -13.97 11.00 0.45
C TYR A 103 -14.65 12.29 0.85
N GLN A 104 -15.81 12.17 1.49
CA GLN A 104 -16.47 13.33 2.08
C GLN A 104 -15.70 13.73 3.35
N ILE A 105 -14.79 14.68 3.19
CA ILE A 105 -14.10 15.28 4.34
C ILE A 105 -14.96 16.43 4.82
N ALA A 106 -15.31 16.41 6.11
CA ALA A 106 -16.02 17.52 6.71
C ALA A 106 -15.24 18.81 6.47
N ALA A 107 -15.90 19.79 5.83
CA ALA A 107 -15.28 21.07 5.51
C ALA A 107 -14.82 21.74 6.80
N SER A 108 -13.52 21.99 6.92
CA SER A 108 -13.01 22.89 7.95
C SER A 108 -13.45 24.31 7.57
N GLU A 109 -14.06 25.04 8.50
CA GLU A 109 -14.32 26.45 8.29
C GLU A 109 -13.03 27.20 7.94
N VAL A 110 -12.97 27.73 6.72
CA VAL A 110 -11.85 28.55 6.26
C VAL A 110 -12.02 29.94 6.86
N THR A 111 -11.50 30.17 8.07
CA THR A 111 -11.35 31.52 8.61
C THR A 111 -10.01 32.10 8.16
N ALA A 112 -9.96 33.37 7.86
CA ALA A 112 -8.80 34.09 7.30
C ALA A 112 -7.53 34.06 8.19
N LYS A 113 -7.65 33.73 9.47
CA LYS A 113 -6.53 33.71 10.41
C LYS A 113 -5.91 32.32 10.48
N ALA A 114 -4.60 32.21 10.25
CA ALA A 114 -3.87 30.96 10.41
C ALA A 114 -3.99 30.43 11.85
N ALA A 115 -4.27 29.14 12.02
CA ALA A 115 -4.27 28.50 13.33
C ALA A 115 -2.83 28.19 13.78
N ASP A 116 -2.62 28.16 15.10
CA ASP A 116 -1.33 27.74 15.67
C ASP A 116 -1.08 26.24 15.43
N TYR A 117 -2.16 25.45 15.50
CA TYR A 117 -2.14 23.98 15.33
C TYR A 117 -3.38 23.49 14.60
N TYR A 118 -3.27 22.31 13.99
CA TYR A 118 -4.36 21.60 13.34
C TYR A 118 -4.43 20.19 13.87
N ARG A 119 -5.64 19.70 14.12
CA ARG A 119 -5.93 18.28 14.34
C ARG A 119 -6.49 17.70 13.06
N LEU A 120 -5.93 16.56 12.63
CA LEU A 120 -6.42 15.75 11.52
C LEU A 120 -6.85 14.41 12.10
N ARG A 121 -8.15 14.12 12.14
CA ARG A 121 -8.65 12.80 12.50
C ARG A 121 -8.67 11.92 11.28
N ALA A 122 -7.99 10.78 11.36
CA ALA A 122 -7.77 9.91 10.22
C ALA A 122 -7.94 8.43 10.58
N VAL A 123 -8.40 7.66 9.59
CA VAL A 123 -8.23 6.21 9.58
C VAL A 123 -6.84 5.90 9.03
N VAL A 124 -6.14 5.02 9.71
CA VAL A 124 -4.81 4.55 9.33
C VAL A 124 -4.84 3.05 9.17
N ARG A 125 -4.33 2.55 8.05
CA ARG A 125 -4.19 1.13 7.78
C ARG A 125 -2.77 0.78 7.40
N SER A 126 -2.31 -0.33 7.91
CA SER A 126 -1.03 -0.93 7.52
C SER A 126 -1.24 -2.37 7.14
N TYR A 127 -0.62 -2.76 6.05
CA TYR A 127 -0.65 -4.13 5.53
C TYR A 127 0.77 -4.60 5.33
N GLN A 128 1.05 -5.83 5.76
CA GLN A 128 2.32 -6.46 5.45
C GLN A 128 2.07 -7.85 4.90
N TYR A 129 2.68 -8.10 3.76
CA TYR A 129 2.61 -9.39 3.06
C TYR A 129 4.00 -10.00 3.01
N VAL A 130 4.08 -11.27 3.36
CA VAL A 130 5.29 -12.08 3.24
C VAL A 130 4.99 -13.22 2.30
N ASP A 131 5.82 -13.39 1.27
CA ASP A 131 5.59 -14.40 0.23
C ASP A 131 4.18 -14.29 -0.39
N SER A 132 3.74 -13.02 -0.59
CA SER A 132 2.44 -12.66 -1.15
C SER A 132 1.22 -12.99 -0.28
N ILE A 133 1.40 -13.34 0.99
CA ILE A 133 0.32 -13.64 1.94
C ILE A 133 0.31 -12.60 3.05
N PRO A 134 -0.86 -12.05 3.42
CA PRO A 134 -0.97 -11.11 4.52
C PRO A 134 -0.51 -11.75 5.83
N VAL A 135 0.42 -11.13 6.54
CA VAL A 135 0.92 -11.59 7.85
C VAL A 135 0.66 -10.60 8.97
N ASN A 136 0.42 -9.35 8.61
CA ASN A 136 0.08 -8.29 9.56
C ASN A 136 -0.92 -7.33 8.92
N PHE A 137 -1.92 -6.93 9.70
CA PHE A 137 -2.89 -5.92 9.33
C PHE A 137 -3.22 -5.08 10.56
N VAL A 138 -3.22 -3.76 10.38
CA VAL A 138 -3.61 -2.78 11.40
C VAL A 138 -4.73 -1.92 10.84
N ASP A 139 -5.79 -1.72 11.64
CA ASP A 139 -6.88 -0.78 11.38
C ASP A 139 -7.01 0.14 12.59
N ALA A 140 -6.74 1.41 12.41
CA ALA A 140 -6.66 2.36 13.51
C ALA A 140 -7.37 3.68 13.18
N VAL A 141 -7.81 4.38 14.23
CA VAL A 141 -8.25 5.78 14.16
C VAL A 141 -7.31 6.62 15.00
N LEU A 142 -6.69 7.62 14.39
CA LEU A 142 -5.74 8.51 15.03
C LEU A 142 -6.16 9.98 14.88
N ASP A 143 -5.79 10.77 15.87
CA ASP A 143 -5.69 12.22 15.74
C ASP A 143 -4.23 12.61 15.52
N PHE A 144 -3.91 13.16 14.35
CA PHE A 144 -2.63 13.80 14.06
C PHE A 144 -2.70 15.28 14.41
N TYR A 145 -1.66 15.79 15.04
CA TYR A 145 -1.53 17.18 15.41
C TYR A 145 -0.36 17.80 14.69
N VAL A 146 -0.66 18.78 13.84
CA VAL A 146 0.32 19.47 12.99
C VAL A 146 0.41 20.92 13.41
N ASN A 147 1.62 21.43 13.65
CA ASN A 147 1.78 22.85 13.91
C ASN A 147 1.49 23.68 12.64
N GLY A 148 1.16 24.98 12.79
CA GLY A 148 0.80 25.86 11.67
C GLY A 148 1.90 26.01 10.61
N LYS A 149 3.16 25.67 10.95
CA LYS A 149 4.29 25.60 10.01
C LYS A 149 4.38 24.26 9.29
N GLY A 150 3.67 23.21 9.78
CA GLY A 150 3.64 21.88 9.20
C GLY A 150 4.95 21.08 9.34
N ASN A 151 5.83 21.46 10.28
CA ASN A 151 7.13 20.83 10.47
C ASN A 151 7.23 19.98 11.76
N LYS A 152 6.14 19.87 12.50
CA LYS A 152 6.02 19.00 13.67
C LYS A 152 4.72 18.22 13.59
N LEU A 153 4.81 16.91 13.64
CA LEU A 153 3.70 15.99 13.65
C LEU A 153 3.73 15.20 14.96
N GLU A 154 2.62 15.22 15.71
CA GLU A 154 2.39 14.39 16.88
C GLU A 154 1.05 13.67 16.72
N TYR A 155 0.78 12.66 17.51
CA TYR A 155 -0.45 11.87 17.36
C TYR A 155 -1.01 11.36 18.68
N ARG A 156 -2.30 11.04 18.64
CA ARG A 156 -3.01 10.25 19.66
C ARG A 156 -3.75 9.13 18.98
N VAL A 157 -3.66 7.94 19.51
CA VAL A 157 -4.44 6.80 19.03
C VAL A 157 -5.78 6.79 19.76
N LEU A 158 -6.86 6.74 18.97
CA LEU A 158 -8.24 6.65 19.48
C LEU A 158 -8.76 5.22 19.45
N LYS A 159 -8.37 4.45 18.42
CA LYS A 159 -8.70 3.03 18.25
C LYS A 159 -7.55 2.35 17.52
N LEU A 160 -7.24 1.12 17.92
CA LEU A 160 -6.26 0.28 17.26
C LEU A 160 -6.71 -1.17 17.31
N ASP A 161 -6.89 -1.76 16.14
CA ASP A 161 -7.08 -3.20 15.96
C ASP A 161 -5.89 -3.75 15.17
N ALA A 162 -5.06 -4.58 15.80
CA ALA A 162 -3.90 -5.20 15.16
C ALA A 162 -4.09 -6.71 15.02
N TYR A 163 -3.90 -7.22 13.83
CA TYR A 163 -4.08 -8.63 13.47
C TYR A 163 -2.77 -9.20 12.95
N LYS A 164 -2.37 -10.39 13.43
CA LYS A 164 -1.13 -11.06 13.00
C LYS A 164 -1.35 -12.55 12.71
N ASP A 165 -0.68 -13.04 11.67
CA ASP A 165 -0.45 -14.47 11.45
C ASP A 165 0.85 -14.88 12.17
N LYS A 166 0.73 -15.21 13.46
CA LYS A 166 1.87 -15.59 14.32
C LYS A 166 2.59 -16.84 13.81
N ALA A 167 1.84 -17.79 13.24
CA ALA A 167 2.42 -19.06 12.75
C ALA A 167 3.33 -18.77 11.55
N ARG A 168 2.86 -18.02 10.57
CA ARG A 168 3.64 -17.67 9.38
C ARG A 168 4.82 -16.75 9.70
N ILE A 169 4.65 -15.77 10.59
CA ILE A 169 5.76 -14.92 11.03
C ILE A 169 6.85 -15.78 11.67
N ARG A 170 6.47 -16.73 12.55
CA ARG A 170 7.41 -17.63 13.20
C ARG A 170 8.12 -18.54 12.19
N GLU A 171 7.39 -19.11 11.23
CA GLU A 171 7.97 -19.94 10.15
C GLU A 171 8.98 -19.15 9.32
N ASN A 172 8.64 -17.94 8.89
CA ASN A 172 9.55 -17.08 8.13
C ASN A 172 10.78 -16.67 8.92
N ASN A 173 10.66 -16.41 10.22
CA ASN A 173 11.79 -16.08 11.09
C ASN A 173 12.71 -17.28 11.36
N LEU A 174 12.18 -18.49 11.39
CA LEU A 174 12.96 -19.71 11.62
C LEU A 174 13.66 -20.22 10.36
N ASN A 175 12.97 -20.17 9.23
CA ASN A 175 13.40 -20.83 7.99
C ASN A 175 14.00 -19.87 6.95
N ARG A 176 13.79 -18.57 7.09
CA ARG A 176 14.19 -17.54 6.10
C ARG A 176 14.80 -16.34 6.81
N SER A 177 15.17 -15.34 6.08
CA SER A 177 15.69 -14.11 6.69
C SER A 177 14.68 -13.54 7.70
N LYS A 178 15.18 -13.17 8.89
CA LYS A 178 14.36 -12.54 9.94
C LYS A 178 13.58 -11.35 9.35
N VAL A 179 12.26 -11.48 9.28
CA VAL A 179 11.36 -10.44 8.83
C VAL A 179 10.90 -9.70 10.07
N GLU A 180 11.42 -8.52 10.29
CA GLU A 180 10.93 -7.62 11.32
C GLU A 180 9.75 -6.86 10.76
N VAL A 181 8.61 -7.00 11.41
CA VAL A 181 7.43 -6.18 11.16
C VAL A 181 7.61 -4.92 12.00
N ASP A 182 8.10 -3.86 11.36
CA ASP A 182 8.31 -2.57 12.02
C ASP A 182 7.12 -1.65 11.73
N ASP A 183 6.23 -1.53 12.71
CA ASP A 183 5.02 -0.69 12.59
C ASP A 183 5.32 0.79 12.90
N ASN A 184 6.49 1.13 13.48
CA ASN A 184 6.87 2.51 13.81
C ASN A 184 7.24 3.35 12.58
N SER A 185 7.52 2.70 11.45
CA SER A 185 8.01 3.39 10.27
C SER A 185 7.00 4.37 9.66
N LEU A 186 5.67 4.15 9.82
CA LEU A 186 4.66 4.98 9.17
C LEU A 186 4.72 6.46 9.59
N LEU A 187 4.81 6.73 10.89
CA LEU A 187 4.78 8.12 11.39
C LEU A 187 6.06 8.86 11.05
N ASP A 188 7.19 8.19 11.14
CA ASP A 188 8.47 8.72 10.68
C ASP A 188 8.47 8.96 9.17
N TRP A 189 7.84 8.06 8.41
CA TRP A 189 7.68 8.22 6.97
C TRP A 189 6.83 9.43 6.64
N VAL A 190 5.64 9.59 7.21
CA VAL A 190 4.77 10.74 6.98
C VAL A 190 5.45 12.04 7.38
N SER A 191 6.15 12.07 8.49
CA SER A 191 6.88 13.27 8.94
C SER A 191 8.01 13.68 7.99
N ASN A 192 8.65 12.73 7.33
CA ASN A 192 9.82 12.97 6.50
C ASN A 192 9.54 12.93 4.99
N HIS A 193 8.48 12.25 4.55
CA HIS A 193 8.16 11.99 3.14
C HIS A 193 6.75 12.45 2.79
N HIS A 194 6.50 13.75 2.85
CA HIS A 194 5.28 14.38 2.37
C HIS A 194 5.61 15.46 1.33
N VAL A 195 4.68 15.73 0.41
CA VAL A 195 4.88 16.63 -0.72
C VAL A 195 4.55 18.10 -0.39
N ALA A 196 4.36 18.44 0.88
CA ALA A 196 4.10 19.83 1.28
C ALA A 196 5.31 20.74 1.01
N THR A 197 5.07 22.05 0.90
CA THR A 197 6.08 23.05 0.55
C THR A 197 7.28 23.08 1.50
N ASN A 198 7.09 22.68 2.77
CA ASN A 198 8.13 22.60 3.80
C ASN A 198 8.70 21.18 3.98
N SER A 199 8.45 20.28 3.04
CA SER A 199 8.97 18.91 3.11
C SER A 199 10.48 18.86 3.38
N PRO A 200 10.94 17.97 4.27
CA PRO A 200 12.38 17.73 4.44
C PRO A 200 12.98 16.98 3.26
N SER A 201 12.20 16.21 2.51
CA SER A 201 12.66 15.30 1.46
C SER A 201 12.44 15.81 0.04
N PHE A 202 11.37 16.61 -0.21
CA PHE A 202 10.94 16.98 -1.55
C PHE A 202 10.88 18.50 -1.76
N ILE A 203 10.87 18.90 -3.05
CA ILE A 203 10.59 20.24 -3.51
C ILE A 203 9.62 20.15 -4.66
N LEU A 204 8.67 21.09 -4.72
CA LEU A 204 7.79 21.30 -5.86
C LEU A 204 8.39 22.35 -6.78
N GLN A 205 8.49 22.05 -8.07
CA GLN A 205 8.97 22.96 -9.10
C GLN A 205 7.94 23.03 -10.23
N GLN A 206 7.50 24.25 -10.59
CA GLN A 206 6.59 24.46 -11.72
C GLN A 206 7.28 24.04 -13.03
N SER A 207 6.56 23.26 -13.86
CA SER A 207 6.99 22.82 -15.20
C SER A 207 5.78 22.78 -16.12
N GLY A 208 5.56 23.87 -16.87
CA GLY A 208 4.34 24.04 -17.65
C GLY A 208 3.09 24.03 -16.78
N GLU A 209 2.11 23.20 -17.10
CA GLU A 209 0.87 23.03 -16.33
C GLU A 209 1.01 22.13 -15.11
N GLU A 210 2.05 21.30 -15.08
CA GLU A 210 2.33 20.36 -13.98
C GLU A 210 3.33 20.92 -12.99
N LYS A 211 3.37 20.34 -11.77
CA LYS A 211 4.44 20.57 -10.81
C LYS A 211 5.25 19.31 -10.65
N LEU A 212 6.53 19.37 -10.98
CA LEU A 212 7.47 18.30 -10.74
C LEU A 212 7.79 18.19 -9.25
N ILE A 213 7.87 16.96 -8.77
CA ILE A 213 8.32 16.64 -7.43
C ILE A 213 9.78 16.18 -7.54
N LEU A 214 10.68 16.95 -6.96
CA LEU A 214 12.11 16.70 -7.00
C LEU A 214 12.63 16.29 -5.63
N LYS A 215 13.62 15.41 -5.61
CA LYS A 215 14.37 15.09 -4.41
C LYS A 215 15.14 16.34 -3.94
N LYS A 216 14.93 16.74 -2.69
CA LYS A 216 15.44 18.04 -2.19
C LYS A 216 16.96 18.18 -2.30
N LYS A 217 17.71 17.11 -2.00
CA LYS A 217 19.20 17.11 -1.99
C LYS A 217 19.80 17.07 -3.39
N THR A 218 19.27 16.24 -4.29
CA THR A 218 19.87 15.95 -5.60
C THR A 218 19.20 16.64 -6.76
N ARG A 219 18.00 17.22 -6.55
CA ARG A 219 17.14 17.79 -7.59
C ARG A 219 16.68 16.77 -8.66
N GLU A 220 16.84 15.50 -8.38
CA GLU A 220 16.40 14.42 -9.25
C GLU A 220 14.85 14.38 -9.28
N PRO A 221 14.22 14.31 -10.47
CA PRO A 221 12.78 14.21 -10.60
C PRO A 221 12.30 12.83 -10.12
N LEU A 222 11.35 12.83 -9.19
CA LEU A 222 10.77 11.63 -8.61
C LEU A 222 9.31 11.43 -8.99
N GLY A 223 8.63 12.47 -9.46
CA GLY A 223 7.21 12.41 -9.79
C GLY A 223 6.61 13.76 -10.10
N SER A 224 5.28 13.83 -10.04
CA SER A 224 4.53 15.07 -10.31
C SER A 224 3.31 15.21 -9.40
N LEU A 225 2.87 16.45 -9.24
CA LEU A 225 1.58 16.84 -8.68
C LEU A 225 0.70 17.29 -9.83
N THR A 226 -0.39 16.57 -10.09
CA THR A 226 -1.34 16.82 -11.17
C THR A 226 -2.77 16.92 -10.66
N PHE A 227 -3.63 17.64 -11.37
CA PHE A 227 -5.06 17.66 -11.07
C PHE A 227 -5.75 16.44 -11.68
N ASP A 228 -6.46 15.67 -10.87
CA ASP A 228 -7.31 14.55 -11.31
C ASP A 228 -8.78 15.01 -11.34
N PRO A 229 -9.37 15.20 -12.52
CA PRO A 229 -10.74 15.67 -12.64
C PRO A 229 -11.78 14.64 -12.20
N SER A 230 -11.47 13.33 -12.29
CA SER A 230 -12.39 12.26 -11.88
C SER A 230 -12.62 12.25 -10.37
N GLN A 231 -11.60 12.65 -9.63
CA GLN A 231 -11.59 12.66 -8.17
C GLN A 231 -11.66 14.07 -7.59
N ARG A 232 -11.69 15.10 -8.46
CA ARG A 232 -11.70 16.52 -8.10
C ARG A 232 -10.62 16.86 -7.05
N ALA A 233 -9.42 16.35 -7.26
CA ALA A 233 -8.31 16.43 -6.33
C ALA A 233 -6.99 16.66 -7.05
N TYR A 234 -6.04 17.31 -6.38
CA TYR A 234 -4.64 17.24 -6.77
C TYR A 234 -4.03 15.95 -6.25
N VAL A 235 -3.34 15.23 -7.12
CA VAL A 235 -2.69 13.95 -6.79
C VAL A 235 -1.19 14.10 -7.01
N ALA A 236 -0.43 13.92 -5.94
CA ALA A 236 1.02 13.79 -6.00
C ALA A 236 1.39 12.32 -6.11
N LYS A 237 2.11 11.95 -7.15
CA LYS A 237 2.64 10.60 -7.36
C LYS A 237 4.15 10.65 -7.38
N VAL A 238 4.79 9.89 -6.49
CA VAL A 238 6.25 9.89 -6.30
C VAL A 238 6.76 8.47 -6.41
N ASN A 239 7.74 8.26 -7.28
CA ASN A 239 8.55 7.06 -7.30
C ASN A 239 9.84 7.33 -6.52
N LEU A 240 9.99 6.67 -5.38
CA LEU A 240 11.12 6.85 -4.48
C LEU A 240 12.34 6.00 -4.88
N LEU A 241 12.17 5.06 -5.84
CA LEU A 241 13.26 4.26 -6.36
C LEU A 241 14.01 5.01 -7.46
N THR A 242 15.26 5.31 -7.18
CA THR A 242 16.20 5.74 -8.23
C THR A 242 16.86 4.52 -8.88
N PRO A 243 17.47 4.62 -10.07
CA PRO A 243 18.20 3.52 -10.68
C PRO A 243 19.26 2.87 -9.77
N LYS A 244 19.86 3.65 -8.88
CA LYS A 244 20.82 3.15 -7.88
C LYS A 244 20.16 2.33 -6.78
N ASP A 245 18.89 2.59 -6.46
CA ASP A 245 18.17 1.91 -5.40
C ASP A 245 17.67 0.53 -5.82
N THR A 246 17.58 0.25 -7.12
CA THR A 246 17.20 -1.07 -7.67
C THR A 246 18.33 -2.10 -7.60
N ALA A 247 19.56 -1.68 -7.26
CA ALA A 247 20.67 -2.58 -7.04
C ALA A 247 20.47 -3.37 -5.72
N THR A 248 20.97 -4.61 -5.70
CA THR A 248 20.99 -5.41 -4.47
C THR A 248 21.89 -4.76 -3.44
N ARG A 249 21.38 -4.55 -2.23
CA ARG A 249 22.13 -4.06 -1.08
C ARG A 249 22.44 -5.23 -0.15
N HIS A 250 23.65 -5.24 0.41
CA HIS A 250 24.09 -6.22 1.38
C HIS A 250 24.31 -5.54 2.74
N LEU A 251 23.50 -5.91 3.74
CA LEU A 251 23.52 -5.32 5.07
C LEU A 251 23.48 -6.44 6.12
N PHE A 252 24.51 -6.49 6.99
CA PHE A 252 24.56 -7.44 8.12
C PHE A 252 24.26 -8.91 7.74
N GLY A 253 24.84 -9.39 6.63
CA GLY A 253 24.63 -10.75 6.13
C GLY A 253 23.30 -11.01 5.43
N ARG A 254 22.47 -9.99 5.27
CA ARG A 254 21.21 -10.00 4.53
C ARG A 254 21.38 -9.27 3.21
N SER A 255 20.72 -9.80 2.18
CA SER A 255 20.61 -9.15 0.87
C SER A 255 19.18 -8.62 0.70
N ILE A 256 19.08 -7.38 0.21
CA ILE A 256 17.80 -6.70 -0.02
C ILE A 256 17.81 -6.12 -1.42
N LYS A 257 16.72 -6.32 -2.17
CA LYS A 257 16.48 -5.68 -3.47
C LYS A 257 15.12 -5.02 -3.45
N PHE A 258 15.09 -3.71 -3.65
CA PHE A 258 13.83 -2.97 -3.79
C PHE A 258 13.30 -3.11 -5.20
N ASN A 259 12.02 -3.46 -5.32
CA ASN A 259 11.33 -3.67 -6.59
C ASN A 259 10.33 -2.54 -6.88
N LEU A 260 9.70 -1.99 -5.85
CA LEU A 260 8.76 -0.88 -5.93
C LEU A 260 8.84 -0.05 -4.64
N HIS A 261 8.78 1.26 -4.76
CA HIS A 261 8.72 2.17 -3.63
C HIS A 261 8.04 3.46 -4.08
N THR A 262 6.77 3.60 -3.76
CA THR A 262 5.94 4.72 -4.24
C THR A 262 5.20 5.39 -3.09
N LEU A 263 4.92 6.67 -3.31
CA LEU A 263 4.12 7.50 -2.44
C LEU A 263 3.04 8.18 -3.28
N GLU A 264 1.80 8.16 -2.83
CA GLU A 264 0.69 8.93 -3.37
C GLU A 264 0.06 9.78 -2.27
N GLU A 265 -0.05 11.08 -2.52
CA GLU A 265 -0.76 12.01 -1.64
C GLU A 265 -1.86 12.72 -2.43
N ARG A 266 -2.97 13.01 -1.74
CA ARG A 266 -4.11 13.69 -2.34
C ARG A 266 -4.48 14.92 -1.54
N PHE A 267 -4.86 15.96 -2.29
CA PHE A 267 -5.22 17.27 -1.74
C PHE A 267 -6.51 17.74 -2.41
N PRO A 268 -7.39 18.47 -1.70
CA PRO A 268 -8.63 18.98 -2.29
C PRO A 268 -8.36 19.93 -3.46
N ALA A 269 -9.32 20.00 -4.41
CA ALA A 269 -9.24 20.92 -5.55
C ALA A 269 -9.07 22.38 -5.15
N SER A 270 -9.53 22.75 -3.95
CA SER A 270 -9.48 24.14 -3.44
C SER A 270 -8.13 24.53 -2.84
N VAL A 271 -7.16 23.62 -2.77
CA VAL A 271 -5.87 23.91 -2.14
C VAL A 271 -5.02 24.85 -2.99
N ASP A 272 -4.29 25.76 -2.33
CA ASP A 272 -3.24 26.53 -2.98
C ASP A 272 -1.98 25.67 -3.15
N THR A 273 -1.78 25.17 -4.36
CA THR A 273 -0.63 24.29 -4.67
C THR A 273 0.73 25.01 -4.59
N ALA A 274 0.77 26.34 -4.48
CA ALA A 274 2.00 27.09 -4.21
C ALA A 274 2.37 27.06 -2.71
N ARG A 275 1.39 26.78 -1.84
CA ARG A 275 1.54 26.78 -0.38
C ARG A 275 1.00 25.49 0.24
N LEU A 276 1.20 24.38 -0.45
CA LEU A 276 0.71 23.08 -0.03
C LEU A 276 1.23 22.71 1.37
N ARG A 277 0.36 22.24 2.24
CA ARG A 277 0.72 21.90 3.62
C ARG A 277 0.23 20.49 4.00
N VAL A 278 0.89 19.87 4.96
CA VAL A 278 0.50 18.54 5.46
C VAL A 278 -0.96 18.51 5.92
N TYR A 279 -1.44 19.55 6.56
CA TYR A 279 -2.83 19.59 7.04
C TYR A 279 -3.88 19.74 5.92
N ASP A 280 -3.47 20.02 4.69
CA ASP A 280 -4.37 20.03 3.53
C ASP A 280 -4.58 18.62 2.96
N MET A 281 -3.75 17.66 3.33
CA MET A 281 -3.77 16.30 2.83
C MET A 281 -5.10 15.60 3.10
N GLN A 282 -5.69 15.00 2.08
CA GLN A 282 -6.91 14.16 2.17
C GLN A 282 -6.58 12.71 2.41
N SER A 283 -5.58 12.20 1.70
CA SER A 283 -5.10 10.84 1.89
C SER A 283 -3.62 10.73 1.57
N TYR A 284 -3.02 9.70 2.13
CA TYR A 284 -1.64 9.33 1.97
C TYR A 284 -1.55 7.82 1.77
N ARG A 285 -0.81 7.38 0.77
CA ARG A 285 -0.54 5.97 0.53
C ARG A 285 0.93 5.76 0.23
N TRP A 286 1.54 4.92 1.01
CA TRP A 286 2.92 4.48 0.81
C TRP A 286 2.94 3.00 0.50
N LEU A 287 3.72 2.61 -0.49
CA LEU A 287 3.81 1.25 -0.98
C LEU A 287 5.26 0.88 -1.21
N LEU A 288 5.70 -0.20 -0.56
CA LEU A 288 7.04 -0.75 -0.69
C LEU A 288 6.97 -2.23 -1.07
N GLN A 289 7.73 -2.62 -2.11
CA GLN A 289 8.02 -4.01 -2.40
C GLN A 289 9.53 -4.24 -2.41
N ARG A 290 9.95 -5.30 -1.73
CA ARG A 290 11.36 -5.70 -1.69
C ARG A 290 11.48 -7.21 -1.59
N ASP A 291 12.55 -7.76 -2.15
CA ASP A 291 12.97 -9.13 -1.90
C ASP A 291 14.04 -9.15 -0.82
N THR A 292 13.99 -10.13 0.08
CA THR A 292 15.02 -10.35 1.08
C THR A 292 15.51 -11.80 1.03
N TRP A 293 16.81 -12.00 1.27
CA TRP A 293 17.42 -13.33 1.39
C TRP A 293 18.72 -13.23 2.18
N THR A 294 19.25 -14.36 2.60
CA THR A 294 20.57 -14.43 3.27
C THR A 294 21.47 -15.44 2.55
N LYS A 295 22.77 -15.40 2.83
CA LYS A 295 23.70 -16.41 2.29
C LYS A 295 23.30 -17.85 2.72
N LYS A 296 22.79 -18.01 3.95
CA LYS A 296 22.33 -19.29 4.48
C LYS A 296 21.00 -19.74 3.84
N TYR A 297 20.12 -18.79 3.52
CA TYR A 297 18.80 -19.03 2.92
C TYR A 297 18.70 -18.20 1.63
N PRO A 298 19.19 -18.74 0.49
CA PRO A 298 19.32 -17.96 -0.75
C PRO A 298 18.00 -17.74 -1.49
N THR A 299 16.94 -18.44 -1.12
CA THR A 299 15.61 -18.23 -1.70
C THR A 299 15.13 -16.82 -1.37
N ARG A 300 14.77 -16.05 -2.40
CA ARG A 300 14.21 -14.71 -2.23
C ARG A 300 12.81 -14.79 -1.63
N VAL A 301 12.58 -13.97 -0.62
CA VAL A 301 11.26 -13.80 0.02
C VAL A 301 10.74 -12.42 -0.35
N PRO A 302 9.67 -12.33 -1.14
CA PRO A 302 9.04 -11.05 -1.44
C PRO A 302 8.30 -10.53 -0.21
N LEU A 303 8.54 -9.26 0.09
CA LEU A 303 7.86 -8.48 1.12
C LEU A 303 7.13 -7.33 0.45
N THR A 304 5.87 -7.12 0.83
CA THR A 304 5.09 -5.96 0.43
C THR A 304 4.55 -5.28 1.67
N GLU A 305 4.77 -3.99 1.76
CA GLU A 305 4.28 -3.13 2.85
C GLU A 305 3.43 -2.02 2.24
N ILE A 306 2.24 -1.78 2.80
CA ILE A 306 1.32 -0.74 2.36
C ILE A 306 0.85 -0.01 3.59
N HIS A 307 0.96 1.32 3.58
CA HIS A 307 0.42 2.18 4.62
C HIS A 307 -0.53 3.18 3.98
N GLU A 308 -1.70 3.33 4.57
CA GLU A 308 -2.78 4.17 4.07
C GLU A 308 -3.30 5.06 5.19
N ILE A 309 -3.45 6.35 4.91
CA ILE A 309 -4.06 7.33 5.80
C ILE A 309 -5.17 8.02 5.03
N VAL A 310 -6.36 8.11 5.63
CA VAL A 310 -7.48 8.89 5.09
C VAL A 310 -7.98 9.84 6.16
N VAL A 311 -7.91 11.12 5.87
CA VAL A 311 -8.37 12.18 6.77
C VAL A 311 -9.88 12.34 6.64
N PHE A 312 -10.59 12.26 7.75
CA PHE A 312 -12.06 12.44 7.82
C PHE A 312 -12.46 13.80 8.38
N GLU A 313 -11.68 14.31 9.34
CA GLU A 313 -11.98 15.58 9.98
C GLU A 313 -10.73 16.46 10.10
N ARG A 314 -10.94 17.76 10.04
CA ARG A 314 -9.93 18.78 10.32
C ARG A 314 -10.47 19.76 11.34
N GLN A 315 -9.67 20.07 12.33
CA GLN A 315 -9.99 21.07 13.34
C GLN A 315 -8.80 21.98 13.59
N ARG A 316 -9.08 23.26 13.76
CA ARG A 316 -8.10 24.22 14.21
C ARG A 316 -8.00 24.20 15.72
N LEU A 317 -6.80 24.33 16.24
CA LEU A 317 -6.54 24.37 17.67
C LEU A 317 -5.76 25.63 18.02
N SER A 318 -6.09 26.21 19.16
CA SER A 318 -5.25 27.22 19.77
C SER A 318 -4.01 26.58 20.40
N LYS A 319 -2.96 27.37 20.60
CA LYS A 319 -1.77 26.93 21.32
C LYS A 319 -2.10 26.49 22.77
N ALA A 320 -3.09 27.13 23.39
CA ALA A 320 -3.53 26.78 24.74
C ALA A 320 -4.18 25.40 24.79
N ASP A 321 -5.02 25.06 23.80
CA ASP A 321 -5.66 23.74 23.72
C ASP A 321 -4.65 22.64 23.39
N TYR A 322 -3.76 22.91 22.42
CA TYR A 322 -2.69 21.97 22.10
C TYR A 322 -1.80 21.60 23.30
N LYS A 323 -1.46 22.58 24.16
CA LYS A 323 -0.63 22.33 25.36
C LYS A 323 -1.29 21.46 26.44
N LYS A 324 -2.61 21.30 26.37
CA LYS A 324 -3.36 20.42 27.30
C LYS A 324 -3.39 18.97 26.84
N LEU A 325 -2.93 18.70 25.61
CA LEU A 325 -2.96 17.37 25.02
C LEU A 325 -1.77 16.55 25.51
N ASP A 326 -2.05 15.28 25.68
CA ASP A 326 -1.08 14.25 25.96
C ASP A 326 -0.91 13.39 24.69
N PHE A 327 0.32 13.20 24.22
CA PHE A 327 0.61 12.53 22.97
C PHE A 327 1.18 11.15 23.18
N ASP A 328 0.90 10.24 22.27
CA ASP A 328 1.52 8.92 22.24
C ASP A 328 2.94 9.05 21.68
N THR A 329 3.89 8.41 22.36
CA THR A 329 5.31 8.49 22.00
C THR A 329 5.80 7.22 21.33
N ASP A 330 5.11 6.11 21.55
CA ASP A 330 5.47 4.81 21.01
C ASP A 330 4.22 4.07 20.50
N TRP A 331 4.25 3.76 19.22
CA TRP A 331 3.19 3.00 18.55
C TRP A 331 3.11 1.54 19.07
N TYR A 332 4.23 0.97 19.54
CA TYR A 332 4.26 -0.40 20.06
C TYR A 332 3.66 -0.55 21.45
N ASP A 333 3.67 0.51 22.24
CA ASP A 333 3.11 0.51 23.59
C ASP A 333 1.60 0.83 23.61
N ILE A 334 1.03 1.17 22.46
CA ILE A 334 -0.38 1.55 22.33
C ILE A 334 -1.36 0.48 22.83
N PRO A 335 -1.18 -0.83 22.60
CA PRO A 335 -2.07 -1.84 23.16
C PRO A 335 -2.24 -1.76 24.67
N HIS A 336 -1.23 -1.24 25.37
CA HIS A 336 -1.28 -1.07 26.82
C HIS A 336 -1.96 0.23 27.28
N SER A 337 -1.86 1.30 26.48
CA SER A 337 -2.32 2.63 26.89
C SER A 337 -3.76 2.95 26.49
N LEU A 338 -4.33 2.26 25.51
CA LEU A 338 -5.67 2.55 25.00
C LEU A 338 -6.81 2.29 25.98
N ARG A 339 -6.66 1.34 26.90
CA ARG A 339 -7.72 1.00 27.87
C ARG A 339 -8.07 2.15 28.84
N GLY A 340 -7.17 3.09 29.05
CA GLY A 340 -7.40 4.23 29.95
C GLY A 340 -7.83 5.54 29.26
N ARG A 341 -7.58 5.68 27.95
CA ARG A 341 -7.72 6.97 27.24
C ARG A 341 -8.97 7.08 26.37
N ALA A 342 -9.58 6.00 25.97
CA ALA A 342 -10.69 5.96 25.00
C ALA A 342 -11.96 6.70 25.45
N THR A 343 -11.99 7.30 26.64
CA THR A 343 -13.27 7.61 27.27
C THR A 343 -13.48 9.05 27.71
N THR A 344 -12.53 9.95 27.52
CA THR A 344 -12.76 11.35 27.91
C THR A 344 -13.54 12.14 26.85
N GLU A 345 -13.57 11.68 25.60
CA GLU A 345 -14.44 12.22 24.56
C GLU A 345 -15.40 11.13 24.12
N ASN A 346 -16.71 11.38 24.20
CA ASN A 346 -17.76 10.48 23.72
C ASN A 346 -17.80 10.53 22.18
N ILE A 347 -16.73 9.96 21.52
CA ILE A 347 -16.55 10.00 20.07
C ILE A 347 -17.18 8.75 19.50
N ASP A 348 -18.15 8.93 18.60
CA ASP A 348 -18.62 7.84 17.75
C ASP A 348 -17.56 7.49 16.69
N LEU A 349 -16.76 6.46 16.98
CA LEU A 349 -15.70 6.00 16.08
C LEU A 349 -16.25 5.16 14.93
N SER A 350 -17.53 4.75 14.95
CA SER A 350 -18.13 3.90 13.90
C SER A 350 -18.19 4.59 12.54
N LYS A 351 -18.26 5.91 12.52
CA LYS A 351 -18.24 6.71 11.29
C LYS A 351 -16.86 6.80 10.61
N TYR A 352 -15.79 6.49 11.33
CA TYR A 352 -14.42 6.49 10.77
C TYR A 352 -14.04 5.09 10.35
N THR A 353 -14.62 4.64 9.23
CA THR A 353 -14.36 3.32 8.68
C THR A 353 -14.09 3.41 7.19
N LEU A 354 -13.27 2.49 6.70
CA LEU A 354 -13.05 2.26 5.28
C LEU A 354 -13.49 0.84 4.95
N PRO A 355 -14.05 0.56 3.75
CA PRO A 355 -14.26 -0.81 3.31
C PRO A 355 -12.96 -1.59 3.37
N LEU A 356 -12.97 -2.76 3.98
CA LEU A 356 -11.81 -3.64 4.01
C LEU A 356 -11.55 -4.23 2.63
N PRO A 357 -10.29 -4.38 2.21
CA PRO A 357 -9.94 -5.21 1.06
C PRO A 357 -10.45 -6.63 1.26
N LEU A 358 -10.91 -7.26 0.19
CA LEU A 358 -11.55 -8.58 0.27
C LEU A 358 -10.59 -9.69 0.70
N ASP A 359 -9.31 -9.59 0.33
CA ASP A 359 -8.25 -10.49 0.77
C ASP A 359 -8.08 -10.46 2.29
N ILE A 360 -8.14 -9.27 2.89
CA ILE A 360 -8.10 -9.11 4.36
C ILE A 360 -9.37 -9.68 5.00
N GLN A 361 -10.56 -9.37 4.45
CA GLN A 361 -11.83 -9.88 4.98
C GLN A 361 -11.87 -11.40 5.09
N VAL A 362 -11.37 -12.10 4.08
CA VAL A 362 -11.34 -13.58 4.03
C VAL A 362 -10.43 -14.17 5.12
N LEU A 363 -9.38 -13.46 5.52
CA LEU A 363 -8.37 -13.95 6.44
C LEU A 363 -8.60 -13.53 7.90
N LEU A 364 -9.43 -12.50 8.14
CA LEU A 364 -9.74 -12.05 9.49
C LEU A 364 -10.46 -13.14 10.29
N GLY A 365 -10.00 -13.36 11.52
CA GLY A 365 -10.54 -14.39 12.42
C GLY A 365 -10.05 -15.81 12.14
N ASN A 366 -9.45 -16.06 10.97
CA ASN A 366 -8.83 -17.33 10.60
C ASN A 366 -7.32 -17.28 10.74
N GLN A 367 -6.64 -16.85 9.69
CA GLN A 367 -5.17 -16.72 9.67
C GLN A 367 -4.70 -15.46 10.38
N LEU A 368 -5.37 -14.34 10.13
CA LEU A 368 -5.10 -13.07 10.81
C LEU A 368 -5.92 -13.01 12.10
N GLN A 369 -5.25 -13.23 13.22
CA GLN A 369 -5.86 -13.21 14.54
C GLN A 369 -5.64 -11.87 15.22
N LEU A 370 -6.71 -11.34 15.83
CA LEU A 370 -6.63 -10.12 16.62
C LEU A 370 -5.63 -10.33 17.77
N LEU A 371 -4.72 -9.39 17.92
CA LEU A 371 -3.82 -9.40 19.05
C LEU A 371 -4.60 -9.03 20.32
N PRO A 372 -4.52 -9.85 21.38
CA PRO A 372 -5.11 -9.47 22.64
C PRO A 372 -4.42 -8.20 23.15
N TYR A 373 -5.21 -7.25 23.64
CA TYR A 373 -4.65 -6.17 24.43
C TYR A 373 -3.93 -6.81 25.63
N LYS A 374 -2.67 -6.50 25.81
CA LYS A 374 -1.98 -6.92 27.02
C LYS A 374 -2.53 -6.08 28.17
N ASP A 375 -2.99 -6.76 29.19
CA ASP A 375 -3.39 -6.14 30.47
C ASP A 375 -2.21 -5.49 31.16
#